data_7f8c879ea49e70715337c872bdb8a01b
#
_entry.id   7f8c879ea49e70715337c872bdb8a01b
#
_cell.length_a   1.000
_cell.length_b   1.000
_cell.length_c   1.000
_cell.angle_alpha   90.00
_cell.angle_beta   90.00
_cell.angle_gamma   90.00
#
_symmetry.space_group_name_H-M   'P 1'
#
loop_
_entity.id
_entity.type
_entity.pdbx_description
1 polymer ?
#
loop_
_entity_poly.entity_id
_entity_poly.type
_entity_poly.pdbx_seq_one_letter_code
_entity_poly.pdbx_strand_id
1 'polypeptide(L)'
;MFTRVERNDQVRPGEFDPSSVSAKRYLDLLVKNMNLTGVMATHISNNAPRNLADMNEELRKEGIRVGKLWLDASKQIGVESMRVNTGGPQIIPASVIQGGYPRNEEIVPYLRNAIESFRELADYGEKTGVKVTIENHWGLAANPVNILIIIDEVNSPYCEASPDFCNWEHEFMLYHGLELLIPKTTLMVHAKRWTRFPDVDIARCVKILNDYSYKGYISVEYEAGGDPVEGTLKLLEDVVAALV
;
A
#
# COMPACT_ATOMS: atom_id res chain seq x y z
N MET A 1 -4.63 17.10 -2.24
CA MET A 1 -4.49 15.94 -1.35
C MET A 1 -3.26 15.18 -1.80
N PHE A 2 -2.21 15.08 -0.99
CA PHE A 2 -1.01 14.31 -1.32
C PHE A 2 -1.08 12.98 -0.61
N THR A 3 -1.18 11.91 -1.36
CA THR A 3 -1.21 10.56 -0.82
C THR A 3 0.11 9.82 -1.05
N ARG A 4 0.99 10.38 -1.89
CA ARG A 4 2.27 9.76 -2.25
C ARG A 4 3.42 10.74 -2.00
N VAL A 5 4.33 10.38 -1.13
CA VAL A 5 5.57 11.12 -0.84
C VAL A 5 6.76 10.49 -1.57
N GLU A 6 6.49 9.74 -2.61
CA GLU A 6 7.50 9.04 -3.35
C GLU A 6 8.00 9.89 -4.53
N ARG A 7 9.31 10.07 -4.60
CA ARG A 7 9.98 10.62 -5.77
C ARG A 7 10.61 9.48 -6.54
N ASN A 8 9.81 8.84 -7.38
CA ASN A 8 10.23 7.68 -8.16
C ASN A 8 11.39 7.95 -9.12
N ASP A 9 11.62 9.20 -9.48
CA ASP A 9 12.61 9.66 -10.43
C ASP A 9 13.98 9.96 -9.80
N GLN A 10 14.04 10.13 -8.47
CA GLN A 10 15.25 10.63 -7.82
C GLN A 10 15.75 9.80 -6.63
N VAL A 11 14.95 8.87 -6.14
CA VAL A 11 15.34 8.04 -4.99
C VAL A 11 15.05 6.58 -5.32
N ARG A 12 16.10 5.82 -5.52
CA ARG A 12 15.96 4.36 -5.63
C ARG A 12 15.48 3.79 -4.29
N PRO A 13 14.61 2.76 -4.32
CA PRO A 13 14.21 2.08 -3.10
C PRO A 13 15.45 1.65 -2.30
N GLY A 14 15.52 2.08 -1.04
CA GLY A 14 16.67 1.83 -0.17
C GLY A 14 17.74 2.93 -0.14
N GLU A 15 17.69 3.93 -1.05
CA GLU A 15 18.63 5.07 -1.02
C GLU A 15 18.16 6.23 -0.14
N PHE A 16 16.84 6.34 0.10
CA PHE A 16 16.31 7.34 1.01
C PHE A 16 16.31 6.79 2.43
N ASP A 17 17.23 7.29 3.24
CA ASP A 17 17.27 7.04 4.67
C ASP A 17 16.55 8.20 5.39
N PRO A 18 15.33 7.99 5.92
CA PRO A 18 14.57 9.03 6.62
C PRO A 18 15.31 9.57 7.85
N SER A 19 16.27 8.85 8.40
CA SER A 19 17.06 9.28 9.55
C SER A 19 18.19 10.22 9.18
N SER A 20 18.57 10.33 7.91
CA SER A 20 19.65 11.20 7.44
C SER A 20 19.33 12.69 7.65
N VAL A 21 20.36 13.52 7.79
CA VAL A 21 20.20 14.97 7.97
C VAL A 21 19.48 15.61 6.77
N SER A 22 19.78 15.16 5.56
CA SER A 22 19.13 15.66 4.34
C SER A 22 17.65 15.27 4.27
N ALA A 23 17.31 14.04 4.64
CA ALA A 23 15.93 13.57 4.71
C ALA A 23 15.12 14.35 5.75
N LYS A 24 15.66 14.53 6.95
CA LYS A 24 15.00 15.33 8.01
C LYS A 24 14.69 16.75 7.54
N ARG A 25 15.65 17.42 6.90
CA ARG A 25 15.41 18.76 6.32
C ARG A 25 14.31 18.75 5.24
N TYR A 26 14.27 17.71 4.41
CA TYR A 26 13.21 17.56 3.41
C TYR A 26 11.85 17.38 4.07
N LEU A 27 11.75 16.52 5.07
CA LEU A 27 10.50 16.30 5.81
C LEU A 27 10.05 17.58 6.55
N ASP A 28 10.96 18.32 7.17
CA ASP A 28 10.65 19.61 7.79
C ASP A 28 10.12 20.63 6.77
N LEU A 29 10.73 20.68 5.57
CA LEU A 29 10.25 21.54 4.48
C LEU A 29 8.88 21.11 3.98
N LEU A 30 8.63 19.82 3.88
CA LEU A 30 7.32 19.28 3.52
C LEU A 30 6.25 19.71 4.52
N VAL A 31 6.48 19.50 5.80
CA VAL A 31 5.57 19.92 6.89
C VAL A 31 5.34 21.43 6.85
N LYS A 32 6.39 22.22 6.68
CA LYS A 32 6.26 23.68 6.54
C LYS A 32 5.37 24.07 5.36
N ASN A 33 5.57 23.44 4.20
CA ASN A 33 4.76 23.74 3.01
C ASN A 33 3.30 23.30 3.17
N MET A 34 3.05 22.15 3.81
CA MET A 34 1.71 21.71 4.16
C MET A 34 0.99 22.75 5.04
N ASN A 35 1.67 23.25 6.07
CA ASN A 35 1.11 24.28 6.96
C ASN A 35 0.85 25.62 6.22
N LEU A 36 1.70 25.99 5.26
CA LEU A 36 1.54 27.23 4.50
C LEU A 36 0.39 27.15 3.47
N THR A 37 0.15 25.97 2.91
CA THR A 37 -0.83 25.76 1.84
C THR A 37 -2.18 25.23 2.32
N GLY A 38 -2.25 24.76 3.56
CA GLY A 38 -3.41 24.06 4.09
C GLY A 38 -3.63 22.65 3.52
N VAL A 39 -2.65 22.13 2.76
CA VAL A 39 -2.67 20.76 2.24
C VAL A 39 -2.22 19.79 3.31
N MET A 40 -2.96 18.71 3.52
CA MET A 40 -2.61 17.65 4.47
C MET A 40 -2.13 16.41 3.73
N ALA A 41 -1.09 15.77 4.27
CA ALA A 41 -0.76 14.39 3.93
C ALA A 41 -1.60 13.45 4.81
N THR A 42 -2.21 12.44 4.22
CA THR A 42 -3.06 11.47 4.93
C THR A 42 -2.42 10.10 5.02
N HIS A 43 -1.55 9.78 4.07
CA HIS A 43 -0.94 8.47 3.93
C HIS A 43 0.43 8.59 3.23
N ILE A 44 1.35 7.69 3.53
CA ILE A 44 2.57 7.49 2.76
C ILE A 44 2.47 6.20 1.97
N SER A 45 2.42 6.31 0.65
CA SER A 45 2.57 5.18 -0.24
C SER A 45 4.07 4.99 -0.54
N ASN A 46 4.68 3.97 0.06
CA ASN A 46 6.12 3.76 0.02
C ASN A 46 6.47 2.41 -0.61
N ASN A 47 7.55 2.35 -1.37
CA ASN A 47 8.06 1.11 -1.96
C ASN A 47 9.11 0.39 -1.09
N ALA A 48 9.51 0.94 0.03
CA ALA A 48 10.43 0.32 0.98
C ALA A 48 9.75 0.18 2.36
N PRO A 49 10.03 -0.87 3.12
CA PRO A 49 10.86 -2.03 2.77
C PRO A 49 10.17 -3.00 1.79
N ARG A 50 10.93 -3.97 1.23
CA ARG A 50 10.45 -4.97 0.25
C ARG A 50 10.70 -6.42 0.65
N ASN A 51 11.38 -6.65 1.75
CA ASN A 51 11.96 -7.94 2.11
C ASN A 51 11.44 -8.47 3.45
N LEU A 52 10.22 -8.09 3.83
CA LEU A 52 9.64 -8.52 5.11
C LEU A 52 9.30 -10.01 5.15
N ALA A 53 9.09 -10.63 3.99
CA ALA A 53 8.84 -12.06 3.85
C ALA A 53 10.10 -12.87 3.51
N ASP A 54 11.27 -12.24 3.34
CA ASP A 54 12.48 -12.90 2.83
C ASP A 54 12.89 -14.09 3.71
N MET A 55 13.43 -15.15 3.09
CA MET A 55 13.97 -16.30 3.82
C MET A 55 15.30 -15.99 4.51
N ASN A 56 16.02 -14.98 4.04
CA ASN A 56 17.22 -14.48 4.70
C ASN A 56 16.84 -13.57 5.87
N GLU A 57 17.14 -14.00 7.08
CA GLU A 57 16.81 -13.28 8.32
C GLU A 57 17.44 -11.89 8.39
N GLU A 58 18.67 -11.72 7.91
CA GLU A 58 19.35 -10.42 7.94
C GLU A 58 18.67 -9.40 7.00
N LEU A 59 18.18 -9.86 5.83
CA LEU A 59 17.40 -9.01 4.94
C LEU A 59 16.05 -8.64 5.56
N ARG A 60 15.41 -9.55 6.29
CA ARG A 60 14.16 -9.24 7.01
C ARG A 60 14.39 -8.22 8.12
N LYS A 61 15.43 -8.40 8.94
CA LYS A 61 15.79 -7.46 10.01
C LYS A 61 16.06 -6.05 9.44
N GLU A 62 16.77 -5.98 8.33
CA GLU A 62 17.00 -4.71 7.64
C GLU A 62 15.67 -4.10 7.13
N GLY A 63 14.78 -4.91 6.56
CA GLY A 63 13.45 -4.47 6.15
C GLY A 63 12.64 -3.89 7.31
N ILE A 64 12.63 -4.57 8.45
CA ILE A 64 11.96 -4.09 9.67
C ILE A 64 12.60 -2.78 10.16
N ARG A 65 13.93 -2.68 10.18
CA ARG A 65 14.64 -1.46 10.55
C ARG A 65 14.23 -0.29 9.65
N VAL A 66 14.23 -0.49 8.35
CA VAL A 66 13.79 0.53 7.37
C VAL A 66 12.33 0.90 7.57
N GLY A 67 11.45 -0.08 7.81
CA GLY A 67 10.05 0.17 8.12
C GLY A 67 9.85 1.06 9.34
N LYS A 68 10.60 0.83 10.42
CA LYS A 68 10.57 1.67 11.64
C LYS A 68 11.02 3.10 11.35
N LEU A 69 12.08 3.29 10.56
CA LEU A 69 12.52 4.64 10.16
C LEU A 69 11.43 5.40 9.38
N TRP A 70 10.70 4.70 8.53
CA TRP A 70 9.58 5.29 7.80
C TRP A 70 8.37 5.58 8.70
N LEU A 71 8.12 4.77 9.73
CA LEU A 71 7.09 5.06 10.74
C LEU A 71 7.44 6.34 11.53
N ASP A 72 8.70 6.53 11.89
CA ASP A 72 9.17 7.78 12.52
C ASP A 72 9.00 8.99 11.59
N ALA A 73 9.36 8.87 10.31
CA ALA A 73 9.14 9.90 9.31
C ALA A 73 7.65 10.20 9.10
N SER A 74 6.81 9.17 9.07
CA SER A 74 5.35 9.29 8.97
C SER A 74 4.77 10.09 10.14
N LYS A 75 5.21 9.78 11.35
CA LYS A 75 4.86 10.54 12.56
C LYS A 75 5.29 12.00 12.45
N GLN A 76 6.51 12.27 11.96
CA GLN A 76 7.02 13.65 11.77
C GLN A 76 6.16 14.44 10.77
N ILE A 77 5.70 13.80 9.69
CA ILE A 77 4.83 14.41 8.68
C ILE A 77 3.40 14.60 9.22
N GLY A 78 2.97 13.78 10.18
CA GLY A 78 1.62 13.81 10.76
C GLY A 78 0.61 12.98 9.98
N VAL A 79 1.06 11.95 9.24
CA VAL A 79 0.15 11.00 8.57
C VAL A 79 -0.29 9.88 9.50
N GLU A 80 -1.49 9.36 9.26
CA GLU A 80 -2.10 8.32 10.10
C GLU A 80 -1.71 6.90 9.69
N SER A 81 -1.25 6.73 8.44
CA SER A 81 -0.89 5.41 7.92
C SER A 81 0.21 5.45 6.87
N MET A 82 0.83 4.30 6.69
CA MET A 82 1.92 4.09 5.75
C MET A 82 1.83 2.71 5.11
N ARG A 83 1.93 2.64 3.78
CA ARG A 83 2.07 1.37 3.07
C ARG A 83 3.43 0.74 3.32
N VAL A 84 3.40 -0.57 3.53
CA VAL A 84 4.59 -1.41 3.62
C VAL A 84 4.43 -2.62 2.71
N ASN A 85 5.44 -2.92 1.91
CA ASN A 85 5.39 -4.06 1.00
C ASN A 85 5.80 -5.35 1.71
N THR A 86 5.07 -6.43 1.44
CA THR A 86 5.36 -7.75 2.03
C THR A 86 6.68 -8.34 1.51
N GLY A 87 7.01 -8.12 0.24
CA GLY A 87 7.99 -8.93 -0.46
C GLY A 87 7.51 -10.36 -0.65
N GLY A 88 8.46 -11.29 -0.76
CA GLY A 88 8.18 -12.70 -1.00
C GLY A 88 8.03 -13.04 -2.49
N PRO A 89 7.72 -14.29 -2.81
CA PRO A 89 7.58 -14.73 -4.18
C PRO A 89 6.43 -13.99 -4.86
N GLN A 90 6.71 -13.42 -6.00
CA GLN A 90 5.71 -12.88 -6.88
C GLN A 90 5.12 -14.03 -7.69
N ILE A 91 3.79 -14.09 -7.75
CA ILE A 91 3.12 -15.03 -8.64
C ILE A 91 3.39 -14.55 -10.07
N ILE A 92 4.01 -15.40 -10.87
CA ILE A 92 4.32 -15.10 -12.26
C ILE A 92 3.01 -15.17 -13.06
N PRO A 93 2.70 -14.21 -13.94
CA PRO A 93 1.50 -14.26 -14.77
C PRO A 93 1.37 -15.59 -15.49
N ALA A 94 0.17 -16.14 -15.57
CA ALA A 94 -0.10 -17.45 -16.18
C ALA A 94 0.46 -17.61 -17.59
N SER A 95 0.62 -16.53 -18.35
CA SER A 95 1.26 -16.51 -19.67
C SER A 95 2.74 -16.89 -19.68
N VAL A 96 3.39 -16.88 -18.53
CA VAL A 96 4.83 -17.17 -18.37
C VAL A 96 5.05 -18.52 -17.68
N ILE A 97 3.99 -19.13 -17.14
CA ILE A 97 4.08 -20.36 -16.35
C ILE A 97 4.12 -21.57 -17.27
N GLN A 98 5.28 -22.12 -17.46
CA GLN A 98 5.42 -23.49 -18.02
C GLN A 98 5.38 -24.59 -16.95
N GLY A 99 5.32 -24.26 -15.68
CA GLY A 99 5.49 -25.18 -14.55
C GLY A 99 4.40 -25.17 -13.47
N GLY A 100 3.33 -24.40 -13.62
CA GLY A 100 2.25 -24.32 -12.61
C GLY A 100 2.49 -23.25 -11.55
N TYR A 101 1.48 -23.00 -10.71
CA TYR A 101 1.54 -22.08 -9.59
C TYR A 101 2.40 -22.66 -8.47
N PRO A 102 3.10 -21.80 -7.69
CA PRO A 102 3.73 -22.25 -6.46
C PRO A 102 2.66 -22.90 -5.56
N ARG A 103 2.99 -24.05 -5.01
CA ARG A 103 2.08 -24.75 -4.08
C ARG A 103 2.02 -24.00 -2.76
N ASN A 104 0.93 -24.17 -2.01
CA ASN A 104 0.77 -23.52 -0.71
C ASN A 104 1.94 -23.79 0.23
N GLU A 105 2.51 -25.00 0.18
CA GLU A 105 3.69 -25.35 0.99
C GLU A 105 4.92 -24.49 0.67
N GLU A 106 5.00 -23.97 -0.55
CA GLU A 106 6.12 -23.13 -1.00
C GLU A 106 5.99 -21.70 -0.50
N ILE A 107 4.77 -21.20 -0.26
CA ILE A 107 4.55 -19.82 0.22
C ILE A 107 4.42 -19.71 1.75
N VAL A 108 4.10 -20.80 2.45
CA VAL A 108 3.89 -20.80 3.90
C VAL A 108 5.08 -20.24 4.70
N PRO A 109 6.35 -20.59 4.39
CA PRO A 109 7.48 -20.00 5.11
C PRO A 109 7.56 -18.47 4.95
N TYR A 110 7.27 -17.96 3.74
CA TYR A 110 7.25 -16.53 3.47
C TYR A 110 6.10 -15.81 4.21
N LEU A 111 4.92 -16.42 4.27
CA LEU A 111 3.79 -15.88 5.05
C LEU A 111 4.15 -15.78 6.53
N ARG A 112 4.75 -16.81 7.13
CA ARG A 112 5.20 -16.78 8.52
C ARG A 112 6.18 -15.64 8.76
N ASN A 113 7.18 -15.48 7.90
CA ASN A 113 8.15 -14.41 7.99
C ASN A 113 7.48 -13.03 7.87
N ALA A 114 6.54 -12.86 6.94
CA ALA A 114 5.78 -11.63 6.80
C ALA A 114 4.97 -11.33 8.07
N ILE A 115 4.24 -12.31 8.61
CA ILE A 115 3.45 -12.15 9.84
C ILE A 115 4.33 -11.67 11.00
N GLU A 116 5.49 -12.29 11.23
CA GLU A 116 6.43 -11.89 12.28
C GLU A 116 6.92 -10.45 12.07
N SER A 117 7.30 -10.11 10.83
CA SER A 117 7.78 -8.78 10.47
C SER A 117 6.71 -7.70 10.63
N PHE A 118 5.49 -7.97 10.18
CA PHE A 118 4.36 -7.04 10.32
C PHE A 118 3.91 -6.89 11.77
N ARG A 119 3.99 -7.94 12.59
CA ARG A 119 3.73 -7.86 14.01
C ARG A 119 4.69 -6.89 14.71
N GLU A 120 5.98 -6.99 14.41
CA GLU A 120 6.99 -6.07 14.96
C GLU A 120 6.81 -4.63 14.46
N LEU A 121 6.41 -4.43 13.21
CA LEU A 121 6.11 -3.11 12.67
C LEU A 121 4.82 -2.53 13.24
N ALA A 122 3.78 -3.33 13.46
CA ALA A 122 2.54 -2.90 14.08
C ALA A 122 2.73 -2.48 15.54
N ASP A 123 3.54 -3.23 16.30
CA ASP A 123 3.93 -2.86 17.66
C ASP A 123 4.71 -1.53 17.72
N TYR A 124 5.51 -1.26 16.70
CA TYR A 124 6.18 0.02 16.56
C TYR A 124 5.24 1.12 16.09
N GLY A 125 4.30 0.79 15.20
CA GLY A 125 3.22 1.66 14.74
C GLY A 125 2.36 2.17 15.91
N GLU A 126 2.04 1.30 16.86
CA GLU A 126 1.34 1.70 18.09
C GLU A 126 2.09 2.79 18.87
N LYS A 127 3.42 2.67 18.98
CA LYS A 127 4.26 3.67 19.67
C LYS A 127 4.37 5.00 18.92
N THR A 128 4.28 4.97 17.60
CA THR A 128 4.34 6.17 16.77
C THR A 128 2.96 6.80 16.53
N GLY A 129 1.89 6.03 16.68
CA GLY A 129 0.54 6.41 16.34
C GLY A 129 0.23 6.29 14.83
N VAL A 130 1.06 5.55 14.08
CA VAL A 130 0.95 5.38 12.62
C VAL A 130 0.67 3.92 12.29
N LYS A 131 -0.40 3.63 11.57
CA LYS A 131 -0.71 2.28 11.11
C LYS A 131 0.19 1.84 9.97
N VAL A 132 0.60 0.58 9.97
CA VAL A 132 1.16 -0.09 8.80
C VAL A 132 0.04 -0.66 7.96
N THR A 133 0.05 -0.39 6.65
CA THR A 133 -0.97 -0.89 5.74
C THR A 133 -0.35 -1.78 4.67
N ILE A 134 -1.12 -2.76 4.21
CA ILE A 134 -0.75 -3.69 3.15
C ILE A 134 -1.64 -3.43 1.94
N GLU A 135 -1.02 -2.96 0.87
CA GLU A 135 -1.69 -2.81 -0.43
C GLU A 135 -1.56 -4.08 -1.25
N ASN A 136 -2.60 -4.42 -2.01
CA ASN A 136 -2.50 -5.42 -3.07
C ASN A 136 -1.58 -4.86 -4.18
N HIS A 137 -0.33 -5.25 -4.15
CA HIS A 137 0.65 -4.75 -5.10
C HIS A 137 1.45 -5.93 -5.69
N TRP A 138 2.63 -6.24 -5.19
CA TRP A 138 3.46 -7.34 -5.66
C TRP A 138 3.99 -8.18 -4.48
N GLY A 139 4.60 -9.31 -4.78
CA GLY A 139 5.00 -10.28 -3.78
C GLY A 139 3.78 -11.05 -3.24
N LEU A 140 3.78 -11.37 -1.97
CA LEU A 140 2.66 -12.07 -1.32
C LEU A 140 1.36 -11.29 -1.40
N ALA A 141 1.44 -9.94 -1.37
CA ALA A 141 0.29 -9.05 -1.39
C ALA A 141 -0.43 -8.98 -2.74
N ALA A 142 0.09 -9.57 -3.81
CA ALA A 142 -0.64 -9.72 -5.07
C ALA A 142 -1.91 -10.58 -4.92
N ASN A 143 -1.97 -11.42 -3.88
CA ASN A 143 -3.13 -12.23 -3.56
C ASN A 143 -3.83 -11.68 -2.29
N PRO A 144 -5.12 -11.28 -2.35
CA PRO A 144 -5.84 -10.71 -1.22
C PRO A 144 -5.97 -11.68 -0.03
N VAL A 145 -6.01 -12.98 -0.27
CA VAL A 145 -6.07 -13.99 0.80
C VAL A 145 -4.79 -13.96 1.66
N ASN A 146 -3.63 -13.76 1.05
CA ASN A 146 -2.38 -13.62 1.79
C ASN A 146 -2.39 -12.37 2.67
N ILE A 147 -2.95 -11.26 2.19
CA ILE A 147 -3.11 -10.02 2.97
C ILE A 147 -4.00 -10.29 4.19
N LEU A 148 -5.15 -10.95 3.99
CA LEU A 148 -6.05 -11.32 5.09
C LEU A 148 -5.36 -12.19 6.13
N ILE A 149 -4.64 -13.24 5.69
CA ILE A 149 -3.89 -14.11 6.59
C ILE A 149 -2.89 -13.31 7.44
N ILE A 150 -2.14 -12.41 6.79
CA ILE A 150 -1.16 -11.59 7.52
C ILE A 150 -1.86 -10.70 8.55
N ILE A 151 -2.90 -9.97 8.16
CA ILE A 151 -3.62 -9.04 9.04
C ILE A 151 -4.28 -9.80 10.20
N ASP A 152 -4.95 -10.90 9.93
CA ASP A 152 -5.66 -11.69 10.96
C ASP A 152 -4.66 -12.33 11.96
N GLU A 153 -3.53 -12.82 11.50
CA GLU A 153 -2.50 -13.40 12.35
C GLU A 153 -1.69 -12.34 13.12
N VAL A 154 -1.48 -11.14 12.54
CA VAL A 154 -0.89 -10.01 13.27
C VAL A 154 -1.83 -9.55 14.37
N ASN A 155 -3.11 -9.51 14.10
CA ASN A 155 -4.19 -9.17 15.04
C ASN A 155 -3.91 -7.88 15.83
N SER A 156 -3.53 -6.81 15.13
CA SER A 156 -3.24 -5.51 15.73
C SER A 156 -4.08 -4.41 15.06
N PRO A 157 -4.63 -3.45 15.82
CA PRO A 157 -5.31 -2.29 15.24
C PRO A 157 -4.37 -1.36 14.44
N TYR A 158 -3.06 -1.59 14.53
CA TYR A 158 -2.03 -0.88 13.78
C TYR A 158 -1.55 -1.62 12.52
N CYS A 159 -2.26 -2.68 12.10
CA CYS A 159 -2.03 -3.38 10.84
C CYS A 159 -3.36 -3.56 10.11
N GLU A 160 -3.51 -2.95 8.93
CA GLU A 160 -4.73 -3.05 8.13
C GLU A 160 -4.44 -3.14 6.62
N ALA A 161 -5.47 -3.35 5.81
CA ALA A 161 -5.33 -3.27 4.36
C ALA A 161 -5.43 -1.82 3.86
N SER A 162 -4.80 -1.54 2.71
CA SER A 162 -5.00 -0.32 1.92
C SER A 162 -5.19 -0.68 0.45
N PRO A 163 -6.31 -1.29 0.07
CA PRO A 163 -6.47 -1.86 -1.26
C PRO A 163 -6.48 -0.80 -2.35
N ASP A 164 -5.87 -1.19 -3.48
CA ASP A 164 -5.92 -0.50 -4.75
C ASP A 164 -6.95 -1.18 -5.67
N PHE A 165 -7.66 -0.42 -6.48
CA PHE A 165 -8.68 -0.95 -7.38
C PHE A 165 -8.10 -1.85 -8.47
N CYS A 166 -6.85 -1.64 -8.88
CA CYS A 166 -6.27 -2.27 -10.06
C CYS A 166 -5.03 -3.14 -9.82
N ASN A 167 -4.36 -3.06 -8.68
CA ASN A 167 -3.09 -3.78 -8.45
C ASN A 167 -3.27 -5.28 -8.18
N TRP A 168 -4.19 -5.92 -8.89
CA TRP A 168 -4.47 -7.34 -8.77
C TRP A 168 -3.65 -8.17 -9.75
N GLU A 169 -3.46 -9.42 -9.41
CA GLU A 169 -2.80 -10.37 -10.29
C GLU A 169 -3.63 -10.67 -11.55
N HIS A 170 -4.95 -10.80 -11.37
CA HIS A 170 -5.90 -11.11 -12.42
C HIS A 170 -7.13 -10.19 -12.37
N GLU A 171 -7.68 -9.87 -13.53
CA GLU A 171 -8.85 -9.00 -13.67
C GLU A 171 -10.07 -9.51 -12.87
N PHE A 172 -10.30 -10.83 -12.81
CA PHE A 172 -11.42 -11.39 -12.04
C PHE A 172 -11.31 -11.12 -10.53
N MET A 173 -10.14 -10.73 -10.02
CA MET A 173 -9.93 -10.40 -8.62
C MET A 173 -10.31 -8.96 -8.27
N LEU A 174 -10.51 -8.08 -9.28
CA LEU A 174 -10.75 -6.64 -9.09
C LEU A 174 -11.81 -6.36 -8.01
N TYR A 175 -12.99 -6.91 -8.16
CA TYR A 175 -14.11 -6.64 -7.26
C TYR A 175 -14.09 -7.55 -6.03
N HIS A 176 -13.85 -8.84 -6.23
CA HIS A 176 -13.78 -9.79 -5.12
C HIS A 176 -12.64 -9.49 -4.15
N GLY A 177 -11.50 -9.05 -4.67
CA GLY A 177 -10.39 -8.63 -3.82
C GLY A 177 -10.74 -7.41 -2.95
N LEU A 178 -11.47 -6.44 -3.51
CA LEU A 178 -11.98 -5.30 -2.74
C LEU A 178 -12.98 -5.76 -1.67
N GLU A 179 -13.98 -6.59 -2.03
CA GLU A 179 -14.96 -7.14 -1.08
C GLU A 179 -14.29 -7.87 0.09
N LEU A 180 -13.17 -8.55 -0.16
CA LEU A 180 -12.40 -9.22 0.88
C LEU A 180 -11.64 -8.25 1.79
N LEU A 181 -11.04 -7.19 1.23
CA LEU A 181 -10.11 -6.34 1.97
C LEU A 181 -10.77 -5.11 2.62
N ILE A 182 -11.88 -4.59 2.08
CA ILE A 182 -12.54 -3.40 2.63
C ILE A 182 -12.95 -3.58 4.10
N PRO A 183 -13.45 -4.75 4.57
CA PRO A 183 -13.72 -4.97 6.00
C PRO A 183 -12.49 -4.84 6.91
N LYS A 184 -11.30 -4.87 6.35
CA LYS A 184 -10.00 -4.74 7.03
C LYS A 184 -9.30 -3.41 6.71
N THR A 185 -10.05 -2.42 6.24
CA THR A 185 -9.53 -1.13 5.76
C THR A 185 -10.28 0.01 6.45
N THR A 186 -9.57 0.89 7.13
CA THR A 186 -10.21 2.04 7.78
C THR A 186 -9.72 3.38 7.27
N LEU A 187 -8.48 3.48 6.78
CA LEU A 187 -7.84 4.76 6.50
C LEU A 187 -7.69 5.08 5.00
N MET A 188 -7.22 4.14 4.19
CA MET A 188 -6.81 4.46 2.81
C MET A 188 -7.22 3.38 1.80
N VAL A 189 -7.77 3.84 0.67
CA VAL A 189 -8.04 3.07 -0.54
C VAL A 189 -7.49 3.84 -1.74
N HIS A 190 -6.96 3.16 -2.73
CA HIS A 190 -6.45 3.75 -3.96
C HIS A 190 -7.43 3.48 -5.11
N ALA A 191 -8.09 4.53 -5.59
CA ALA A 191 -8.88 4.49 -6.82
C ALA A 191 -7.92 4.63 -8.00
N LYS A 192 -7.72 3.56 -8.74
CA LYS A 192 -6.72 3.50 -9.80
C LYS A 192 -7.34 3.26 -11.15
N ARG A 193 -6.82 3.95 -12.17
CA ARG A 193 -6.92 3.57 -13.58
C ARG A 193 -5.56 3.14 -14.09
N TRP A 194 -5.51 1.96 -14.69
CA TRP A 194 -4.27 1.37 -15.15
C TRP A 194 -4.42 0.74 -16.54
N THR A 195 -3.39 0.86 -17.37
CA THR A 195 -3.39 0.26 -18.73
C THR A 195 -3.60 -1.26 -18.71
N ARG A 196 -3.24 -1.93 -17.63
CA ARG A 196 -3.43 -3.38 -17.50
C ARG A 196 -4.91 -3.78 -17.38
N PHE A 197 -5.73 -2.93 -16.76
CA PHE A 197 -7.17 -3.15 -16.58
C PHE A 197 -7.94 -1.91 -17.03
N PRO A 198 -7.98 -1.66 -18.36
CA PRO A 198 -8.52 -0.40 -18.90
C PRO A 198 -10.03 -0.25 -18.64
N ASP A 199 -10.75 -1.36 -18.53
CA ASP A 199 -12.21 -1.40 -18.40
C ASP A 199 -12.67 -1.50 -16.93
N VAL A 200 -11.79 -1.18 -15.95
CA VAL A 200 -12.20 -1.16 -14.53
C VAL A 200 -13.39 -0.22 -14.32
N ASP A 201 -14.45 -0.76 -13.75
CA ASP A 201 -15.65 -0.01 -13.38
C ASP A 201 -15.46 0.68 -12.02
N ILE A 202 -15.10 1.96 -12.07
CA ILE A 202 -14.88 2.79 -10.88
C ILE A 202 -16.15 2.91 -10.04
N ALA A 203 -17.32 3.04 -10.66
CA ALA A 203 -18.58 3.15 -9.94
C ALA A 203 -18.90 1.88 -9.15
N ARG A 204 -18.62 0.71 -9.73
CA ARG A 204 -18.74 -0.57 -9.02
C ARG A 204 -17.76 -0.68 -7.85
N CYS A 205 -16.50 -0.24 -8.03
CA CYS A 205 -15.54 -0.22 -6.94
C CYS A 205 -16.01 0.69 -5.79
N VAL A 206 -16.45 1.90 -6.10
CA VAL A 206 -16.99 2.84 -5.09
C VAL A 206 -18.26 2.29 -4.44
N LYS A 207 -19.13 1.62 -5.20
CA LYS A 207 -20.29 0.95 -4.62
C LYS A 207 -19.90 -0.08 -3.56
N ILE A 208 -18.85 -0.87 -3.81
CA ILE A 208 -18.32 -1.82 -2.80
C ILE A 208 -17.91 -1.07 -1.53
N LEU A 209 -17.18 0.06 -1.65
CA LEU A 209 -16.82 0.87 -0.50
C LEU A 209 -18.07 1.32 0.31
N ASN A 210 -19.10 1.78 -0.39
CA ASN A 210 -20.36 2.22 0.22
C ASN A 210 -21.11 1.05 0.88
N ASP A 211 -21.18 -0.12 0.25
CA ASP A 211 -21.84 -1.32 0.78
C ASP A 211 -21.21 -1.75 2.13
N TYR A 212 -19.91 -1.56 2.30
CA TYR A 212 -19.20 -1.81 3.56
C TYR A 212 -19.08 -0.59 4.47
N SER A 213 -19.78 0.51 4.15
CA SER A 213 -19.77 1.76 4.94
C SER A 213 -18.37 2.33 5.19
N TYR A 214 -17.46 2.20 4.23
CA TYR A 214 -16.12 2.74 4.30
C TYR A 214 -16.14 4.26 4.48
N LYS A 215 -15.32 4.81 5.39
CA LYS A 215 -15.27 6.24 5.75
C LYS A 215 -13.88 6.85 5.64
N GLY A 216 -12.89 6.09 5.24
CA GLY A 216 -11.52 6.56 5.05
C GLY A 216 -11.34 7.40 3.78
N TYR A 217 -10.11 7.66 3.45
CA TYR A 217 -9.73 8.42 2.26
C TYR A 217 -9.72 7.55 1.01
N ILE A 218 -10.13 8.12 -0.11
CA ILE A 218 -9.97 7.53 -1.44
C ILE A 218 -8.93 8.38 -2.19
N SER A 219 -7.76 7.82 -2.41
CA SER A 219 -6.71 8.45 -3.21
C SER A 219 -6.90 8.11 -4.69
N VAL A 220 -6.80 9.09 -5.57
CA VAL A 220 -6.82 8.84 -7.01
C VAL A 220 -5.39 8.61 -7.52
N GLU A 221 -5.20 7.55 -8.29
CA GLU A 221 -3.92 7.16 -8.89
C GLU A 221 -4.11 6.85 -10.38
N TYR A 222 -3.51 7.67 -11.26
CA TYR A 222 -3.65 7.50 -12.70
C TYR A 222 -2.35 6.97 -13.31
N GLU A 223 -2.40 5.76 -13.83
CA GLU A 223 -1.30 5.08 -14.53
C GLU A 223 -1.74 4.55 -15.93
N ALA A 224 -2.77 5.14 -16.50
CA ALA A 224 -3.20 4.85 -17.86
C ALA A 224 -2.49 5.79 -18.87
N GLY A 225 -2.71 5.55 -20.16
CA GLY A 225 -2.12 6.36 -21.22
C GLY A 225 -2.76 7.74 -21.36
N GLY A 226 -2.10 8.64 -22.09
CA GLY A 226 -2.58 10.01 -22.35
C GLY A 226 -2.00 11.05 -21.39
N ASP A 227 -2.65 12.19 -21.27
CA ASP A 227 -2.23 13.26 -20.36
C ASP A 227 -2.51 12.87 -18.90
N PRO A 228 -1.50 12.85 -18.02
CA PRO A 228 -1.68 12.40 -16.65
C PRO A 228 -2.52 13.38 -15.81
N VAL A 229 -2.54 14.66 -16.13
CA VAL A 229 -3.35 15.65 -15.40
C VAL A 229 -4.82 15.50 -15.77
N GLU A 230 -5.13 15.45 -17.05
CA GLU A 230 -6.50 15.23 -17.53
C GLU A 230 -7.04 13.88 -17.04
N GLY A 231 -6.23 12.82 -17.14
CA GLY A 231 -6.60 11.49 -16.66
C GLY A 231 -6.86 11.43 -15.15
N THR A 232 -6.05 12.11 -14.35
CA THR A 232 -6.26 12.20 -12.90
C THR A 232 -7.53 12.98 -12.56
N LEU A 233 -7.78 14.10 -13.22
CA LEU A 233 -9.00 14.88 -13.03
C LEU A 233 -10.24 14.07 -13.39
N LYS A 234 -10.21 13.38 -14.54
CA LYS A 234 -11.31 12.51 -14.94
C LYS A 234 -11.58 11.37 -13.96
N LEU A 235 -10.53 10.74 -13.47
CA LEU A 235 -10.66 9.69 -12.43
C LEU A 235 -11.26 10.26 -11.15
N LEU A 236 -10.87 11.45 -10.73
CA LEU A 236 -11.44 12.13 -9.58
C LEU A 236 -12.93 12.40 -9.77
N GLU A 237 -13.34 12.91 -10.96
CA GLU A 237 -14.74 13.12 -11.31
C GLU A 237 -15.55 11.82 -11.24
N ASP A 238 -15.02 10.72 -11.81
CA ASP A 238 -15.68 9.41 -11.80
C ASP A 238 -15.89 8.90 -10.36
N VAL A 239 -14.89 9.05 -9.49
CA VAL A 239 -15.00 8.68 -8.06
C VAL A 239 -16.03 9.54 -7.35
N VAL A 240 -15.99 10.87 -7.52
CA VAL A 240 -16.93 11.79 -6.87
C VAL A 240 -18.36 11.53 -7.33
N ALA A 241 -18.58 11.31 -8.65
CA ALA A 241 -19.90 11.00 -9.18
C ALA A 241 -20.49 9.69 -8.64
N ALA A 242 -19.63 8.72 -8.32
CA ALA A 242 -20.06 7.43 -7.77
C ALA A 242 -20.35 7.46 -6.25
N LEU A 243 -19.91 8.51 -5.54
CA LEU A 243 -20.15 8.69 -4.11
C LEU A 243 -21.53 9.31 -3.81
N VAL A 244 -22.18 9.88 -4.82
CA VAL A 244 -23.48 10.56 -4.74
C VAL A 244 -24.60 9.59 -5.14
#